data_e956324159a416b75ada6753f154e042
#
_entry.id   e956324159a416b75ada6753f154e042
#
_cell.length_a   1.000
_cell.length_b   1.000
_cell.length_c   1.000
_cell.angle_alpha   90.00
_cell.angle_beta   90.00
_cell.angle_gamma   90.00
#
_symmetry.space_group_name_H-M   'P 1'
#
loop_
_entity.id
_entity.type
_entity.pdbx_description
1 polymer ?
#
loop_
_entity_poly.entity_id
_entity_poly.type
_entity_poly.pdbx_seq_one_letter_code
_entity_poly.pdbx_strand_id
1 'polypeptide(L)'
;MSQTKPNAKRLKRTPLLIGLALVIAVVVVGGAMMAGGGRNSKTIEISPTPVVSDDIQQSLAAFRGKVVILDFWATWCGPCRMEIPSFIALQNKYRNQGLEVVGVSIDPIAPRGNPGGAPAVAPFMQSNGINYTIWMVNKPTALRGYDVSQGIPTTYVLDRSGQIVRTYVGVRPQSVFESDINSLL
;
A
#
# COMPACT_ATOMS: atom_id res chain seq x y z
N MET A 1 91.26 20.11 -36.00
CA MET A 1 90.59 19.92 -34.66
C MET A 1 89.13 19.70 -34.91
N SER A 2 88.75 18.45 -35.06
CA SER A 2 87.41 18.07 -35.50
C SER A 2 86.66 17.47 -34.30
N GLN A 3 85.51 18.00 -33.97
CA GLN A 3 84.66 17.44 -32.95
C GLN A 3 83.52 16.65 -33.60
N THR A 4 83.54 15.36 -33.40
CA THR A 4 82.44 14.46 -33.79
C THR A 4 81.39 14.35 -32.71
N LYS A 5 80.15 14.69 -33.05
CA LYS A 5 78.95 14.49 -32.23
C LYS A 5 78.47 13.04 -32.26
N PRO A 6 78.01 12.45 -31.17
CA PRO A 6 77.35 11.14 -31.20
C PRO A 6 75.87 11.26 -31.60
N ASN A 7 75.45 10.34 -32.44
CA ASN A 7 74.12 10.21 -33.03
C ASN A 7 73.18 9.53 -32.06
N ALA A 8 72.18 10.26 -31.53
CA ALA A 8 71.13 9.71 -30.70
C ALA A 8 70.01 9.09 -31.57
N LYS A 9 69.94 7.78 -31.62
CA LYS A 9 68.83 7.04 -32.25
C LYS A 9 67.55 7.27 -31.52
N ARG A 10 66.62 8.05 -32.13
CA ARG A 10 65.23 8.25 -31.69
C ARG A 10 64.46 6.94 -31.84
N LEU A 11 64.10 6.34 -30.71
CA LEU A 11 63.22 5.21 -30.66
C LEU A 11 61.77 5.66 -30.99
N LYS A 12 61.28 5.29 -32.15
CA LYS A 12 59.88 5.52 -32.55
C LYS A 12 58.97 4.62 -31.71
N ARG A 13 58.37 5.17 -30.67
CA ARG A 13 57.29 4.48 -29.93
C ARG A 13 56.07 4.40 -30.82
N THR A 14 55.65 3.20 -31.16
CA THR A 14 54.51 2.89 -32.00
C THR A 14 53.20 3.34 -31.36
N PRO A 15 52.33 4.06 -32.06
CA PRO A 15 51.05 4.54 -31.53
C PRO A 15 50.03 3.40 -31.25
N LEU A 16 50.37 2.18 -31.61
CA LEU A 16 49.50 1.01 -31.53
C LEU A 16 49.19 0.57 -30.09
N LEU A 17 50.12 0.75 -29.14
CA LEU A 17 49.89 0.35 -27.74
C LEU A 17 49.00 1.32 -26.95
N ILE A 18 48.98 2.60 -27.33
CA ILE A 18 48.11 3.61 -26.67
C ILE A 18 46.65 3.39 -27.08
N GLY A 19 46.40 3.02 -28.34
CA GLY A 19 45.04 2.72 -28.83
C GLY A 19 44.44 1.49 -28.15
N LEU A 20 45.25 0.46 -27.92
CA LEU A 20 44.76 -0.78 -27.26
C LEU A 20 44.45 -0.56 -25.77
N ALA A 21 45.22 0.25 -25.08
CA ALA A 21 44.96 0.58 -23.67
C ALA A 21 43.67 1.41 -23.49
N LEU A 22 43.39 2.34 -24.41
CA LEU A 22 42.16 3.12 -24.41
C LEU A 22 40.90 2.29 -24.70
N VAL A 23 41.01 1.33 -25.64
CA VAL A 23 39.87 0.44 -25.97
C VAL A 23 39.56 -0.48 -24.80
N ILE A 24 40.56 -1.03 -24.11
CA ILE A 24 40.35 -1.86 -22.92
C ILE A 24 39.73 -1.05 -21.78
N ALA A 25 40.14 0.20 -21.55
CA ALA A 25 39.58 1.07 -20.53
C ALA A 25 38.10 1.40 -20.81
N VAL A 26 37.73 1.66 -22.07
CA VAL A 26 36.32 1.93 -22.44
C VAL A 26 35.45 0.69 -22.29
N VAL A 27 35.94 -0.49 -22.64
CA VAL A 27 35.16 -1.75 -22.45
C VAL A 27 34.97 -2.09 -20.99
N VAL A 28 35.97 -1.85 -20.12
CA VAL A 28 35.84 -2.10 -18.69
C VAL A 28 34.89 -1.09 -18.03
N VAL A 29 34.93 0.18 -18.42
CA VAL A 29 33.98 1.21 -17.89
C VAL A 29 32.58 0.98 -18.45
N GLY A 30 32.42 0.63 -19.72
CA GLY A 30 31.13 0.30 -20.33
C GLY A 30 30.50 -0.97 -19.77
N GLY A 31 31.28 -1.99 -19.47
CA GLY A 31 30.83 -3.24 -18.84
C GLY A 31 30.37 -3.06 -17.39
N ALA A 32 31.01 -2.17 -16.63
CA ALA A 32 30.63 -1.87 -15.27
C ALA A 32 29.30 -1.07 -15.16
N MET A 33 28.94 -0.30 -16.19
CA MET A 33 27.66 0.43 -16.21
C MET A 33 26.44 -0.41 -16.60
N MET A 34 26.61 -1.57 -17.24
CA MET A 34 25.51 -2.48 -17.57
C MET A 34 25.21 -3.54 -16.52
N ALA A 35 26.05 -3.69 -15.49
CA ALA A 35 25.80 -4.56 -14.34
C ALA A 35 25.09 -3.83 -13.18
N GLY A 36 24.62 -2.60 -13.42
CA GLY A 36 23.94 -1.75 -12.46
C GLY A 36 22.45 -1.98 -12.41
N GLY A 37 22.04 -2.91 -11.54
CA GLY A 37 20.81 -2.78 -10.80
C GLY A 37 19.55 -3.23 -11.52
N GLY A 38 19.36 -4.50 -11.68
CA GLY A 38 18.08 -5.08 -11.37
C GLY A 38 17.78 -4.74 -9.89
N ARG A 39 17.23 -3.54 -9.60
CA ARG A 39 16.49 -3.36 -8.37
C ARG A 39 15.33 -4.33 -8.46
N ASN A 40 15.53 -5.51 -7.91
CA ASN A 40 14.44 -6.31 -7.39
C ASN A 40 13.80 -5.41 -6.32
N SER A 41 12.96 -4.50 -6.79
CA SER A 41 11.92 -3.90 -5.98
C SER A 41 11.00 -5.08 -5.66
N LYS A 42 11.43 -5.90 -4.69
CA LYS A 42 10.56 -6.80 -3.99
C LYS A 42 9.54 -5.84 -3.39
N THR A 43 8.46 -5.61 -4.14
CA THR A 43 7.26 -5.02 -3.59
C THR A 43 6.91 -5.96 -2.46
N ILE A 44 7.27 -5.58 -1.24
CA ILE A 44 6.76 -6.25 -0.05
C ILE A 44 5.28 -5.95 -0.14
N GLU A 45 4.52 -6.88 -0.71
CA GLU A 45 3.09 -6.92 -0.52
C GLU A 45 2.90 -7.20 0.96
N ILE A 46 2.85 -6.12 1.72
CA ILE A 46 2.46 -6.17 3.11
C ILE A 46 0.98 -6.52 3.06
N SER A 47 0.70 -7.82 3.16
CA SER A 47 -0.65 -8.25 3.52
C SER A 47 -0.97 -7.51 4.81
N PRO A 48 -1.98 -6.64 4.84
CA PRO A 48 -2.24 -5.83 6.00
C PRO A 48 -2.48 -6.76 7.20
N THR A 49 -1.72 -6.55 8.28
CA THR A 49 -1.96 -7.24 9.54
C THR A 49 -3.04 -6.47 10.29
N PRO A 50 -4.09 -7.14 10.80
CA PRO A 50 -5.11 -6.45 11.55
C PRO A 50 -4.53 -5.85 12.83
N VAL A 51 -4.89 -4.60 13.13
CA VAL A 51 -4.41 -3.86 14.29
C VAL A 51 -5.56 -3.61 15.25
N VAL A 52 -5.34 -3.75 16.55
CA VAL A 52 -6.35 -3.39 17.56
C VAL A 52 -6.43 -1.87 17.67
N SER A 53 -7.64 -1.33 17.53
CA SER A 53 -7.93 0.08 17.78
C SER A 53 -8.81 0.22 19.02
N ASP A 54 -8.32 0.99 19.98
CA ASP A 54 -9.07 1.33 21.20
C ASP A 54 -9.94 2.57 21.05
N ASP A 55 -9.68 3.36 20.01
CA ASP A 55 -10.41 4.57 19.65
C ASP A 55 -10.30 4.81 18.14
N ILE A 56 -11.40 4.60 17.43
CA ILE A 56 -11.44 4.73 15.96
C ILE A 56 -11.22 6.19 15.53
N GLN A 57 -11.78 7.16 16.24
CA GLN A 57 -11.62 8.58 15.88
C GLN A 57 -10.16 9.02 15.99
N GLN A 58 -9.47 8.58 17.04
CA GLN A 58 -8.04 8.86 17.21
C GLN A 58 -7.21 8.18 16.12
N SER A 59 -7.52 6.93 15.78
CA SER A 59 -6.83 6.19 14.74
C SER A 59 -7.03 6.81 13.35
N LEU A 60 -8.20 7.38 13.07
CA LEU A 60 -8.50 8.07 11.82
C LEU A 60 -7.70 9.36 11.63
N ALA A 61 -7.13 9.93 12.68
CA ALA A 61 -6.28 11.12 12.56
C ALA A 61 -5.08 10.88 11.63
N ALA A 62 -4.61 9.64 11.50
CA ALA A 62 -3.53 9.26 10.58
C ALA A 62 -3.91 9.41 9.10
N PHE A 63 -5.19 9.49 8.77
CA PHE A 63 -5.71 9.60 7.40
C PHE A 63 -6.21 10.99 7.04
N ARG A 64 -5.90 12.01 7.85
CA ARG A 64 -6.21 13.40 7.50
C ARG A 64 -5.64 13.76 6.13
N GLY A 65 -6.43 14.44 5.30
CA GLY A 65 -6.09 14.77 3.92
C GLY A 65 -6.48 13.69 2.90
N LYS A 66 -6.97 12.53 3.37
CA LYS A 66 -7.50 11.46 2.51
C LYS A 66 -9.03 11.40 2.60
N VAL A 67 -9.66 10.94 1.53
CA VAL A 67 -11.04 10.42 1.55
C VAL A 67 -11.00 9.05 2.20
N VAL A 68 -11.87 8.77 3.15
CA VAL A 68 -11.87 7.49 3.87
C VAL A 68 -13.21 6.78 3.68
N ILE A 69 -13.17 5.52 3.28
CA ILE A 69 -14.28 4.57 3.44
C ILE A 69 -14.02 3.80 4.72
N LEU A 70 -14.88 3.97 5.71
CA LEU A 70 -14.81 3.29 7.00
C LEU A 70 -15.96 2.29 7.09
N ASP A 71 -15.65 1.00 6.95
CA ASP A 71 -16.64 -0.08 6.90
C ASP A 71 -16.61 -0.92 8.18
N PHE A 72 -17.75 -1.03 8.85
CA PHE A 72 -17.94 -1.89 10.03
C PHE A 72 -18.45 -3.25 9.57
N TRP A 73 -17.69 -4.30 9.86
CA TRP A 73 -17.93 -5.64 9.35
C TRP A 73 -17.53 -6.75 10.33
N ALA A 74 -17.80 -8.00 9.98
CA ALA A 74 -17.29 -9.17 10.68
C ALA A 74 -17.08 -10.35 9.73
N THR A 75 -16.22 -11.29 10.11
CA THR A 75 -15.92 -12.49 9.30
C THR A 75 -17.14 -13.38 9.07
N TRP A 76 -18.06 -13.41 10.02
CA TRP A 76 -19.31 -14.18 9.99
C TRP A 76 -20.47 -13.45 9.28
N CYS A 77 -20.31 -12.18 8.93
CA CYS A 77 -21.33 -11.37 8.28
C CYS A 77 -21.39 -11.67 6.78
N GLY A 78 -22.38 -12.43 6.33
CA GLY A 78 -22.57 -12.78 4.91
C GLY A 78 -22.66 -11.55 4.00
N PRO A 79 -23.56 -10.60 4.28
CA PRO A 79 -23.67 -9.36 3.50
C PRO A 79 -22.36 -8.56 3.44
N CYS A 80 -21.61 -8.45 4.54
CA CYS A 80 -20.32 -7.73 4.56
C CYS A 80 -19.32 -8.36 3.58
N ARG A 81 -19.28 -9.69 3.53
CA ARG A 81 -18.39 -10.44 2.62
C ARG A 81 -18.64 -10.14 1.14
N MET A 82 -19.87 -9.74 0.79
CA MET A 82 -20.23 -9.40 -0.59
C MET A 82 -19.61 -8.07 -1.04
N GLU A 83 -19.31 -7.13 -0.12
CA GLU A 83 -18.73 -5.83 -0.45
C GLU A 83 -17.20 -5.85 -0.52
N ILE A 84 -16.53 -6.81 0.13
CA ILE A 84 -15.07 -6.89 0.21
C ILE A 84 -14.39 -6.81 -1.16
N PRO A 85 -14.82 -7.53 -2.22
CA PRO A 85 -14.22 -7.41 -3.55
C PRO A 85 -14.28 -5.98 -4.10
N SER A 86 -15.37 -5.26 -3.85
CA SER A 86 -15.54 -3.86 -4.25
C SER A 86 -14.54 -2.95 -3.54
N PHE A 87 -14.35 -3.12 -2.24
CA PHE A 87 -13.41 -2.33 -1.46
C PHE A 87 -11.95 -2.61 -1.87
N ILE A 88 -11.60 -3.86 -2.17
CA ILE A 88 -10.30 -4.23 -2.74
C ILE A 88 -10.06 -3.49 -4.07
N ALA A 89 -11.05 -3.50 -4.96
CA ALA A 89 -10.96 -2.83 -6.26
C ALA A 89 -10.83 -1.30 -6.11
N LEU A 90 -11.62 -0.70 -5.23
CA LEU A 90 -11.58 0.74 -4.95
C LEU A 90 -10.23 1.17 -4.33
N GLN A 91 -9.72 0.41 -3.36
CA GLN A 91 -8.41 0.66 -2.76
C GLN A 91 -7.31 0.61 -3.84
N ASN A 92 -7.32 -0.39 -4.71
CA ASN A 92 -6.34 -0.48 -5.79
C ASN A 92 -6.42 0.71 -6.75
N LYS A 93 -7.63 1.11 -7.13
CA LYS A 93 -7.86 2.16 -8.13
C LYS A 93 -7.52 3.56 -7.61
N TYR A 94 -7.86 3.87 -6.36
CA TYR A 94 -7.87 5.23 -5.85
C TYR A 94 -6.85 5.54 -4.76
N ARG A 95 -6.12 4.55 -4.22
CA ARG A 95 -5.12 4.75 -3.15
C ARG A 95 -4.11 5.85 -3.46
N ASN A 96 -3.62 5.89 -4.69
CA ASN A 96 -2.63 6.89 -5.14
C ASN A 96 -3.26 8.27 -5.43
N GLN A 97 -4.58 8.36 -5.42
CA GLN A 97 -5.35 9.60 -5.60
C GLN A 97 -5.82 10.18 -4.26
N GLY A 98 -5.57 9.46 -3.16
CA GLY A 98 -5.90 9.93 -1.82
C GLY A 98 -7.10 9.23 -1.17
N LEU A 99 -7.48 8.04 -1.65
CA LEU A 99 -8.43 7.17 -0.95
C LEU A 99 -7.71 6.30 0.09
N GLU A 100 -8.37 6.08 1.22
CA GLU A 100 -8.06 5.01 2.15
C GLU A 100 -9.33 4.22 2.47
N VAL A 101 -9.30 2.90 2.31
CA VAL A 101 -10.34 2.01 2.82
C VAL A 101 -9.89 1.45 4.17
N VAL A 102 -10.77 1.51 5.15
CA VAL A 102 -10.54 1.01 6.50
C VAL A 102 -11.70 0.11 6.89
N GLY A 103 -11.45 -1.16 7.07
CA GLY A 103 -12.41 -2.10 7.63
C GLY A 103 -12.26 -2.18 9.14
N VAL A 104 -13.35 -1.99 9.86
CA VAL A 104 -13.41 -2.14 11.31
C VAL A 104 -14.10 -3.45 11.64
N SER A 105 -13.32 -4.45 12.01
CA SER A 105 -13.86 -5.74 12.44
C SER A 105 -14.41 -5.65 13.86
N ILE A 106 -15.68 -6.01 14.01
CA ILE A 106 -16.33 -6.17 15.31
C ILE A 106 -16.30 -7.61 15.83
N ASP A 107 -15.57 -8.52 15.18
CA ASP A 107 -15.43 -9.93 15.59
C ASP A 107 -15.06 -10.07 17.07
N PRO A 108 -14.12 -9.28 17.63
CA PRO A 108 -13.72 -9.46 19.04
C PRO A 108 -14.82 -9.14 20.04
N ILE A 109 -15.79 -8.31 19.66
CA ILE A 109 -16.91 -7.88 20.53
C ILE A 109 -18.25 -8.50 20.12
N ALA A 110 -18.23 -9.45 19.18
CA ALA A 110 -19.43 -10.13 18.72
C ALA A 110 -20.15 -10.85 19.87
N PRO A 111 -21.50 -10.93 19.82
CA PRO A 111 -22.25 -11.71 20.80
C PRO A 111 -21.76 -13.15 20.90
N ARG A 112 -21.88 -13.75 22.10
CA ARG A 112 -21.51 -15.15 22.32
C ARG A 112 -22.26 -16.07 21.36
N GLY A 113 -21.56 -17.04 20.78
CA GLY A 113 -22.12 -17.99 19.82
C GLY A 113 -21.92 -17.63 18.35
N ASN A 114 -21.41 -16.43 18.03
CA ASN A 114 -20.97 -16.12 16.67
C ASN A 114 -19.65 -16.87 16.35
N PRO A 115 -19.53 -17.45 15.14
CA PRO A 115 -18.37 -18.24 14.73
C PRO A 115 -17.23 -17.35 14.26
N GLY A 116 -16.80 -16.39 15.05
CA GLY A 116 -15.76 -15.44 14.69
C GLY A 116 -14.80 -15.23 15.86
N GLY A 117 -14.52 -13.98 16.13
CA GLY A 117 -13.60 -13.53 17.16
C GLY A 117 -12.26 -13.11 16.57
N ALA A 118 -11.45 -12.43 17.38
CA ALA A 118 -10.17 -11.88 16.94
C ALA A 118 -9.28 -12.87 16.14
N PRO A 119 -9.17 -14.15 16.52
CA PRO A 119 -8.33 -15.11 15.78
C PRO A 119 -8.79 -15.40 14.35
N ALA A 120 -10.06 -15.18 14.03
CA ALA A 120 -10.60 -15.45 12.70
C ALA A 120 -10.24 -14.36 11.67
N VAL A 121 -9.93 -13.14 12.11
CA VAL A 121 -9.78 -11.97 11.24
C VAL A 121 -8.57 -12.12 10.30
N ALA A 122 -7.39 -12.40 10.83
CA ALA A 122 -6.17 -12.48 10.01
C ALA A 122 -6.21 -13.58 8.94
N PRO A 123 -6.62 -14.83 9.26
CA PRO A 123 -6.79 -15.88 8.24
C PRO A 123 -7.84 -15.50 7.20
N PHE A 124 -8.93 -14.87 7.61
CA PHE A 124 -9.97 -14.41 6.70
C PHE A 124 -9.46 -13.36 5.71
N MET A 125 -8.69 -12.38 6.20
CA MET A 125 -8.07 -11.34 5.36
C MET A 125 -7.17 -11.97 4.29
N GLN A 126 -6.32 -12.90 4.68
CA GLN A 126 -5.42 -13.62 3.75
C GLN A 126 -6.19 -14.41 2.69
N SER A 127 -7.20 -15.17 3.12
CA SER A 127 -8.00 -16.03 2.21
C SER A 127 -8.82 -15.22 1.22
N ASN A 128 -9.18 -13.98 1.53
CA ASN A 128 -10.00 -13.10 0.68
C ASN A 128 -9.18 -12.01 -0.02
N GLY A 129 -7.86 -11.99 0.13
CA GLY A 129 -6.98 -11.03 -0.53
C GLY A 129 -7.23 -9.58 -0.13
N ILE A 130 -7.64 -9.32 1.13
CA ILE A 130 -7.90 -7.97 1.62
C ILE A 130 -6.59 -7.18 1.62
N ASN A 131 -6.57 -6.05 0.92
CA ASN A 131 -5.40 -5.24 0.63
C ASN A 131 -5.46 -3.82 1.24
N TYR A 132 -6.37 -3.62 2.17
CA TYR A 132 -6.62 -2.35 2.85
C TYR A 132 -6.52 -2.51 4.37
N THR A 133 -6.48 -1.38 5.07
CA THR A 133 -6.31 -1.33 6.52
C THR A 133 -7.45 -2.03 7.25
N ILE A 134 -7.14 -2.94 8.16
CA ILE A 134 -8.13 -3.57 9.05
C ILE A 134 -7.80 -3.22 10.50
N TRP A 135 -8.78 -2.64 11.17
CA TRP A 135 -8.79 -2.47 12.62
C TRP A 135 -9.72 -3.50 13.27
N MET A 136 -9.34 -3.97 14.44
CA MET A 136 -10.17 -4.78 15.31
C MET A 136 -10.53 -3.97 16.55
N VAL A 137 -11.79 -3.97 16.94
CA VAL A 137 -12.24 -3.34 18.19
C VAL A 137 -12.48 -4.42 19.24
N ASN A 138 -11.85 -4.30 20.40
CA ASN A 138 -11.94 -5.27 21.50
C ASN A 138 -12.92 -4.83 22.62
N LYS A 139 -13.50 -3.63 22.50
CA LYS A 139 -14.48 -3.08 23.43
C LYS A 139 -15.50 -2.19 22.71
N PRO A 140 -16.78 -2.21 23.10
CA PRO A 140 -17.81 -1.38 22.48
C PRO A 140 -17.53 0.13 22.53
N THR A 141 -16.79 0.58 23.54
CA THR A 141 -16.43 2.00 23.69
C THR A 141 -15.52 2.52 22.57
N ALA A 142 -14.81 1.64 21.85
CA ALA A 142 -14.01 2.02 20.68
C ALA A 142 -14.87 2.51 19.50
N LEU A 143 -16.16 2.14 19.46
CA LEU A 143 -17.13 2.56 18.44
C LEU A 143 -17.72 3.94 18.70
N ARG A 144 -17.27 4.66 19.74
CA ARG A 144 -17.83 5.97 20.08
C ARG A 144 -17.83 6.91 18.87
N GLY A 145 -18.98 7.52 18.58
CA GLY A 145 -19.18 8.40 17.41
C GLY A 145 -19.64 7.68 16.15
N TYR A 146 -19.77 6.34 16.19
CA TYR A 146 -20.26 5.53 15.08
C TYR A 146 -21.43 4.65 15.53
N ASP A 147 -22.55 4.79 14.84
CA ASP A 147 -23.75 3.99 15.13
C ASP A 147 -23.80 2.76 14.22
N VAL A 148 -23.63 1.59 14.80
CA VAL A 148 -23.77 0.29 14.12
C VAL A 148 -24.97 -0.51 14.66
N SER A 149 -25.87 0.13 15.40
CA SER A 149 -27.01 -0.53 16.05
C SER A 149 -28.03 -1.09 15.06
N GLN A 150 -28.09 -0.53 13.85
CA GLN A 150 -28.96 -1.02 12.78
C GLN A 150 -28.42 -2.26 12.08
N GLY A 151 -27.19 -2.68 12.41
CA GLY A 151 -26.53 -3.87 11.86
C GLY A 151 -25.28 -3.57 11.06
N ILE A 152 -24.71 -4.64 10.50
CA ILE A 152 -23.54 -4.59 9.61
C ILE A 152 -23.87 -5.27 8.27
N PRO A 153 -23.26 -4.83 7.15
CA PRO A 153 -22.26 -3.76 7.06
C PRO A 153 -22.87 -2.38 7.34
N THR A 154 -22.10 -1.55 8.01
CA THR A 154 -22.38 -0.10 8.11
C THR A 154 -21.13 0.63 7.64
N THR A 155 -21.29 1.43 6.59
CA THR A 155 -20.17 2.13 5.94
C THR A 155 -20.34 3.63 6.07
N TYR A 156 -19.32 4.30 6.55
CA TYR A 156 -19.19 5.76 6.58
C TYR A 156 -18.21 6.21 5.51
N VAL A 157 -18.56 7.28 4.78
CA VAL A 157 -17.64 7.98 3.90
C VAL A 157 -17.24 9.28 4.55
N LEU A 158 -15.93 9.49 4.71
CA LEU A 158 -15.37 10.69 5.31
C LEU A 158 -14.61 11.49 4.25
N ASP A 159 -14.76 12.81 4.29
CA ASP A 159 -14.00 13.72 3.45
C ASP A 159 -12.55 13.88 3.93
N ARG A 160 -11.76 14.67 3.20
CA ARG A 160 -10.35 14.94 3.52
C ARG A 160 -10.15 15.65 4.86
N SER A 161 -11.18 16.32 5.39
CA SER A 161 -11.14 16.93 6.73
C SER A 161 -11.47 15.92 7.84
N GLY A 162 -11.89 14.70 7.46
CA GLY A 162 -12.32 13.63 8.37
C GLY A 162 -13.75 13.79 8.86
N GLN A 163 -14.57 14.60 8.18
CA GLN A 163 -16.01 14.73 8.47
C GLN A 163 -16.78 13.62 7.74
N ILE A 164 -17.75 13.02 8.43
CA ILE A 164 -18.67 12.04 7.83
C ILE A 164 -19.59 12.79 6.85
N VAL A 165 -19.54 12.42 5.58
CA VAL A 165 -20.39 13.02 4.52
C VAL A 165 -21.47 12.07 4.02
N ARG A 166 -21.32 10.75 4.23
CA ARG A 166 -22.31 9.72 3.90
C ARG A 166 -22.29 8.61 4.92
N THR A 167 -23.45 7.98 5.10
CA THR A 167 -23.60 6.76 5.90
C THR A 167 -24.52 5.80 5.16
N TYR A 168 -24.10 4.55 5.08
CA TYR A 168 -24.82 3.46 4.44
C TYR A 168 -24.98 2.30 5.42
N VAL A 169 -26.20 1.80 5.56
CA VAL A 169 -26.50 0.57 6.31
C VAL A 169 -26.91 -0.51 5.30
N GLY A 170 -26.30 -1.67 5.41
CA GLY A 170 -26.46 -2.76 4.45
C GLY A 170 -25.68 -2.57 3.15
N VAL A 171 -25.62 -3.62 2.35
CA VAL A 171 -24.83 -3.72 1.12
C VAL A 171 -25.18 -2.63 0.11
N ARG A 172 -24.15 -2.04 -0.49
CA ARG A 172 -24.27 -1.12 -1.63
C ARG A 172 -23.42 -1.59 -2.81
N PRO A 173 -23.85 -1.35 -4.04
CA PRO A 173 -23.01 -1.62 -5.21
C PRO A 173 -21.80 -0.70 -5.23
N GLN A 174 -20.69 -1.19 -5.78
CA GLN A 174 -19.42 -0.45 -5.89
C GLN A 174 -19.58 0.95 -6.48
N SER A 175 -20.47 1.11 -7.46
CA SER A 175 -20.72 2.38 -8.14
C SER A 175 -21.20 3.50 -7.22
N VAL A 176 -21.88 3.17 -6.12
CA VAL A 176 -22.30 4.15 -5.11
C VAL A 176 -21.08 4.75 -4.41
N PHE A 177 -20.21 3.89 -3.88
CA PHE A 177 -18.96 4.33 -3.24
C PHE A 177 -18.05 5.07 -4.22
N GLU A 178 -17.98 4.59 -5.47
CA GLU A 178 -17.16 5.19 -6.51
C GLU A 178 -17.63 6.59 -6.88
N SER A 179 -18.94 6.83 -6.91
CA SER A 179 -19.53 8.17 -7.09
C SER A 179 -19.15 9.12 -5.97
N ASP A 180 -19.22 8.66 -4.71
CA ASP A 180 -18.83 9.47 -3.56
C ASP A 180 -17.33 9.78 -3.59
N ILE A 181 -16.48 8.79 -3.83
CA ILE A 181 -15.03 8.96 -3.95
C ILE A 181 -14.69 10.03 -4.99
N ASN A 182 -15.25 9.91 -6.21
CA ASN A 182 -14.97 10.85 -7.30
C ASN A 182 -15.43 12.28 -6.98
N SER A 183 -16.44 12.45 -6.13
CA SER A 183 -16.90 13.79 -5.71
C SER A 183 -16.04 14.43 -4.63
N LEU A 184 -15.19 13.66 -3.95
CA LEU A 184 -14.41 14.09 -2.78
C LEU A 184 -12.89 14.14 -3.04
N LEU A 185 -12.40 13.46 -4.09
CA LEU A 185 -11.00 13.47 -4.49
C LEU A 185 -10.60 14.74 -5.22
#